data_69dff96c91bd5fb87ef0521a7b393a8d
#
_entry.id   69dff96c91bd5fb87ef0521a7b393a8d
#
_cell.length_a   1.000
_cell.length_b   1.000
_cell.length_c   1.000
_cell.angle_alpha   90.00
_cell.angle_beta   90.00
_cell.angle_gamma   90.00
#
_symmetry.space_group_name_H-M   'P 1'
#
loop_
_entity.id
_entity.type
_entity.pdbx_description
1 polymer ?
#
loop_
_entity_poly.entity_id
_entity_poly.type
_entity_poly.pdbx_seq_one_letter_code
_entity_poly.pdbx_strand_id
1 'polypeptide(L)'
;MTALRRFAWPLVAALSVALALALPGGSAAATKHHKKHHPKAPGTVSLDQAAYTAHEDQGFLTITIERTGDLSGEEHVGYGVKQQDGRNEVDFDAIGNTYITFQPGQRSYSFNVQIVDQGINATAVHALAYLYGSWPDSLGPDHNSMITILHDDPLQPRDDANPLGVPGPYYGNPIAGTKFFIDPDTGAAKARRRYARSKPSWAAQLAKLAGEPGAHRFYMWNMGNHVEGRVAHYLEYSQVSEPGTTVMLSTYSLVHGRCGTTATPGMARRYDRFIRSVARGIGNFHVIFFLELDSLITAPCLNRPKLAIRDAQLKYAVTALEADPHVLVYLDGGAADAVGAKRMARFLRGAGVREAQGFFLNSTHFDWTTTELHYGQEISRRLGGAHFIVNTGSNGRGPLRPRDRVHHGNEVLCNPPGRGLGPLSVSNDIAQQTNYQNADGLLWFSNPGGSGGKCRPGAPATGVFWPARAVMLARNWVNHVAGPRYALQASAFARATRHG
;
A
#
# COMPACT_ATOMS: atom_id res chain seq x y z
N MET A 1 -40.51 32.21 24.23
CA MET A 1 -39.95 33.46 24.74
C MET A 1 -38.54 33.53 24.18
N THR A 2 -38.42 34.24 23.09
CA THR A 2 -37.64 35.48 22.81
C THR A 2 -36.11 35.26 22.87
N ALA A 3 -35.28 35.58 21.93
CA ALA A 3 -35.33 36.53 20.81
C ALA A 3 -34.22 36.25 19.79
N LEU A 4 -34.55 36.50 18.54
CA LEU A 4 -33.63 36.68 17.41
C LEU A 4 -32.76 37.90 17.59
N ARG A 5 -31.48 37.88 17.18
CA ARG A 5 -30.77 39.09 16.71
C ARG A 5 -30.09 38.83 15.39
N ARG A 6 -30.62 39.46 14.36
CA ARG A 6 -30.00 39.75 13.07
C ARG A 6 -28.95 40.84 13.23
N PHE A 7 -27.84 40.78 12.52
CA PHE A 7 -27.03 41.97 12.22
C PHE A 7 -26.79 42.07 10.72
N ALA A 8 -27.00 43.29 10.23
CA ALA A 8 -27.03 43.69 8.85
C ALA A 8 -25.65 44.15 8.35
N TRP A 9 -25.47 44.08 7.05
CA TRP A 9 -24.38 44.72 6.30
C TRP A 9 -24.58 46.24 6.17
N PRO A 10 -23.53 47.03 5.92
CA PRO A 10 -23.67 48.24 5.13
C PRO A 10 -22.94 48.17 3.79
N LEU A 11 -23.69 48.55 2.77
CA LEU A 11 -23.23 49.03 1.46
C LEU A 11 -22.43 50.34 1.65
N VAL A 12 -21.37 50.54 0.85
CA VAL A 12 -20.82 51.84 0.54
C VAL A 12 -20.69 52.03 -0.97
N ALA A 13 -21.15 53.17 -1.37
CA ALA A 13 -21.53 53.61 -2.70
C ALA A 13 -20.36 54.02 -3.61
N ALA A 14 -20.66 54.00 -4.89
CA ALA A 14 -19.90 54.54 -6.00
C ALA A 14 -19.75 56.06 -5.95
N LEU A 15 -18.66 56.57 -6.49
CA LEU A 15 -18.57 57.99 -6.90
C LEU A 15 -17.97 58.08 -8.30
N SER A 16 -18.81 58.49 -9.24
CA SER A 16 -18.48 58.86 -10.59
C SER A 16 -18.07 60.37 -10.60
N VAL A 17 -17.05 60.72 -11.37
CA VAL A 17 -16.86 62.11 -11.81
C VAL A 17 -16.50 62.13 -13.31
N ALA A 18 -17.23 63.00 -13.99
CA ALA A 18 -17.26 63.18 -15.42
C ALA A 18 -16.36 64.32 -15.93
N LEU A 19 -15.91 64.18 -17.14
CA LEU A 19 -15.91 65.10 -18.28
C LEU A 19 -15.16 66.46 -18.18
N ALA A 20 -14.20 66.65 -19.08
CA ALA A 20 -13.99 67.95 -19.75
C ALA A 20 -13.42 67.75 -21.17
N LEU A 21 -14.19 68.21 -22.16
CA LEU A 21 -13.86 68.36 -23.57
C LEU A 21 -12.97 69.61 -23.75
N ALA A 22 -12.00 69.52 -24.69
CA ALA A 22 -11.55 70.67 -25.52
C ALA A 22 -10.86 70.16 -26.81
N LEU A 23 -11.37 70.55 -27.93
CA LEU A 23 -10.76 70.66 -29.29
C LEU A 23 -10.67 72.15 -29.61
N PRO A 24 -9.96 72.64 -30.66
CA PRO A 24 -9.27 71.97 -31.78
C PRO A 24 -7.94 72.64 -32.23
N GLY A 25 -7.27 72.05 -33.23
CA GLY A 25 -6.52 72.89 -34.19
C GLY A 25 -5.14 72.29 -34.60
N GLY A 26 -5.01 72.05 -35.91
CA GLY A 26 -3.68 72.10 -36.56
C GLY A 26 -3.29 70.88 -37.38
N SER A 27 -3.64 70.86 -38.67
CA SER A 27 -3.15 69.94 -39.69
C SER A 27 -1.64 70.07 -39.91
N ALA A 28 -0.93 68.95 -39.82
CA ALA A 28 0.37 68.78 -40.53
C ALA A 28 0.37 67.35 -41.04
N ALA A 29 0.37 67.19 -42.35
CA ALA A 29 0.49 65.93 -43.07
C ALA A 29 1.89 65.38 -42.88
N ALA A 30 2.05 64.39 -42.01
CA ALA A 30 3.25 63.53 -41.90
C ALA A 30 3.05 62.28 -42.75
N THR A 31 3.86 62.13 -43.78
CA THR A 31 4.00 60.93 -44.60
C THR A 31 4.30 59.71 -43.73
N LYS A 32 3.32 58.84 -43.57
CA LYS A 32 3.46 57.55 -42.85
C LYS A 32 4.33 56.66 -43.72
N HIS A 33 5.59 56.49 -43.40
CA HIS A 33 6.34 55.32 -43.79
C HIS A 33 5.65 54.08 -43.17
N HIS A 34 4.92 53.34 -43.96
CA HIS A 34 4.49 51.98 -43.63
C HIS A 34 5.77 51.12 -43.51
N LYS A 35 6.26 50.94 -42.31
CA LYS A 35 7.15 49.80 -42.01
C LYS A 35 6.34 48.53 -42.39
N LYS A 36 6.80 47.82 -43.41
CA LYS A 36 6.34 46.48 -43.70
C LYS A 36 6.55 45.67 -42.44
N HIS A 37 5.48 45.38 -41.67
CA HIS A 37 5.51 44.35 -40.66
C HIS A 37 5.70 43.02 -41.39
N HIS A 38 6.91 42.47 -41.39
CA HIS A 38 7.08 41.08 -41.68
C HIS A 38 6.35 40.33 -40.56
N PRO A 39 5.43 39.39 -40.87
CA PRO A 39 4.83 38.58 -39.83
C PRO A 39 5.97 37.87 -39.10
N LYS A 40 6.11 38.09 -37.79
CA LYS A 40 7.03 37.34 -36.95
C LYS A 40 6.66 35.85 -37.06
N ALA A 41 7.64 34.98 -37.15
CA ALA A 41 7.41 33.54 -37.11
C ALA A 41 6.60 33.18 -35.87
N PRO A 42 5.56 32.35 -35.98
CA PRO A 42 4.82 31.89 -34.78
C PRO A 42 5.78 31.28 -33.77
N GLY A 43 5.55 31.55 -32.52
CA GLY A 43 6.33 30.96 -31.43
C GLY A 43 6.10 29.44 -31.33
N THR A 44 7.06 28.76 -30.76
CA THR A 44 6.92 27.33 -30.40
C THR A 44 7.35 27.08 -28.96
N VAL A 45 6.70 26.11 -28.32
CA VAL A 45 7.01 25.66 -26.97
C VAL A 45 7.40 24.18 -27.04
N SER A 46 8.56 23.84 -26.51
CA SER A 46 9.12 22.47 -26.50
C SER A 46 9.75 22.15 -25.16
N LEU A 47 9.92 20.86 -24.87
CA LEU A 47 10.89 20.43 -23.86
C LEU A 47 12.32 20.66 -24.38
N ASP A 48 13.26 20.94 -23.50
CA ASP A 48 14.66 21.24 -23.84
C ASP A 48 15.42 20.01 -24.36
N GLN A 49 14.90 18.81 -24.14
CA GLN A 49 15.51 17.57 -24.60
C GLN A 49 14.47 16.61 -25.16
N ALA A 50 14.82 15.88 -26.21
CA ALA A 50 14.00 14.83 -26.80
C ALA A 50 13.87 13.58 -25.91
N ALA A 51 14.83 13.37 -25.00
CA ALA A 51 14.82 12.31 -24.01
C ALA A 51 15.67 12.70 -22.79
N TYR A 52 15.32 12.19 -21.63
CA TYR A 52 16.02 12.39 -20.37
C TYR A 52 16.50 11.06 -19.79
N THR A 53 17.59 11.11 -19.05
CA THR A 53 18.07 9.99 -18.23
C THR A 53 18.28 10.48 -16.80
N ALA A 54 17.82 9.72 -15.84
CA ALA A 54 18.03 9.97 -14.41
C ALA A 54 18.55 8.70 -13.75
N HIS A 55 19.44 8.86 -12.76
CA HIS A 55 19.83 7.80 -11.84
C HIS A 55 18.91 7.84 -10.63
N GLU A 56 18.55 6.69 -10.07
CA GLU A 56 17.58 6.63 -8.98
C GLU A 56 18.05 7.35 -7.71
N ASP A 57 19.36 7.40 -7.44
CA ASP A 57 19.96 8.11 -6.31
C ASP A 57 20.05 9.64 -6.50
N GLN A 58 19.76 10.14 -7.70
CA GLN A 58 19.85 11.56 -8.06
C GLN A 58 18.86 12.45 -7.28
N GLY A 59 17.78 11.88 -6.75
CA GLY A 59 16.77 12.56 -5.97
C GLY A 59 15.75 13.34 -6.79
N PHE A 60 16.14 14.06 -7.83
CA PHE A 60 15.23 14.72 -8.77
C PHE A 60 15.87 14.93 -10.15
N LEU A 61 15.01 14.94 -11.17
CA LEU A 61 15.36 15.33 -12.54
C LEU A 61 14.74 16.69 -12.85
N THR A 62 15.57 17.65 -13.26
CA THR A 62 15.09 18.94 -13.75
C THR A 62 14.75 18.86 -15.23
N ILE A 63 13.55 19.29 -15.60
CA ILE A 63 13.06 19.39 -16.98
C ILE A 63 12.76 20.85 -17.28
N THR A 64 13.18 21.33 -18.45
CA THR A 64 12.97 22.71 -18.87
C THR A 64 12.02 22.76 -20.07
N ILE A 65 11.04 23.66 -20.00
CA ILE A 65 10.18 24.03 -21.12
C ILE A 65 10.79 25.27 -21.76
N GLU A 66 11.07 25.21 -23.04
CA GLU A 66 11.64 26.33 -23.79
C GLU A 66 10.59 26.94 -24.73
N ARG A 67 10.62 28.27 -24.84
CA ARG A 67 9.81 29.05 -25.75
C ARG A 67 10.70 29.79 -26.76
N THR A 68 10.40 29.65 -28.04
CA THR A 68 11.10 30.29 -29.14
C THR A 68 10.16 31.12 -30.00
N GLY A 69 10.69 31.90 -30.96
CA GLY A 69 9.90 32.73 -31.88
C GLY A 69 9.50 34.10 -31.28
N ASP A 70 8.25 34.50 -31.38
CA ASP A 70 7.76 35.77 -30.86
C ASP A 70 7.49 35.70 -29.35
N LEU A 71 8.30 36.38 -28.57
CA LEU A 71 8.19 36.45 -27.10
C LEU A 71 7.43 37.69 -26.60
N SER A 72 6.78 38.47 -27.47
CA SER A 72 6.22 39.75 -27.08
C SER A 72 4.92 39.64 -26.28
N GLY A 73 4.24 38.50 -26.32
CA GLY A 73 2.99 38.22 -25.60
C GLY A 73 3.17 37.16 -24.51
N GLU A 74 2.10 36.95 -23.72
CA GLU A 74 2.01 35.80 -22.83
C GLU A 74 1.78 34.52 -23.62
N GLU A 75 2.24 33.39 -23.07
CA GLU A 75 2.02 32.04 -23.61
C GLU A 75 1.54 31.10 -22.50
N HIS A 76 0.47 30.40 -22.73
CA HIS A 76 -0.07 29.42 -21.81
C HIS A 76 0.24 28.01 -22.31
N VAL A 77 0.81 27.17 -21.46
CA VAL A 77 1.11 25.76 -21.81
C VAL A 77 0.82 24.86 -20.64
N GLY A 78 0.22 23.72 -20.93
CA GLY A 78 0.05 22.63 -19.98
C GLY A 78 1.23 21.67 -20.05
N TYR A 79 1.63 21.12 -18.90
CA TYR A 79 2.66 20.08 -18.81
C TYR A 79 2.30 19.02 -17.79
N GLY A 80 2.94 17.88 -17.89
CA GLY A 80 2.82 16.79 -16.92
C GLY A 80 3.87 15.72 -17.12
N VAL A 81 3.96 14.82 -16.14
CA VAL A 81 4.77 13.59 -16.22
C VAL A 81 3.89 12.42 -15.85
N LYS A 82 3.83 11.43 -16.69
CA LYS A 82 2.97 10.25 -16.52
C LYS A 82 3.74 8.94 -16.65
N GLN A 83 3.18 7.92 -16.05
CA GLN A 83 3.69 6.57 -16.07
C GLN A 83 3.70 5.98 -17.48
N GLN A 84 4.78 5.28 -17.83
CA GLN A 84 4.89 4.35 -18.97
C GLN A 84 5.01 2.92 -18.38
N ASP A 85 6.21 2.40 -18.21
CA ASP A 85 6.48 1.17 -17.45
C ASP A 85 7.05 1.44 -16.05
N GLY A 86 7.63 2.63 -15.81
CA GLY A 86 7.96 3.16 -14.48
C GLY A 86 6.71 3.47 -13.67
N ARG A 87 6.77 3.35 -12.35
CA ARG A 87 5.63 3.42 -11.43
C ARG A 87 5.64 4.73 -10.65
N ASN A 88 4.48 5.40 -10.67
CA ASN A 88 4.29 6.60 -9.85
C ASN A 88 4.46 6.28 -8.35
N GLU A 89 5.08 7.20 -7.60
CA GLU A 89 5.37 7.09 -6.16
C GLU A 89 6.35 5.96 -5.78
N VAL A 90 6.81 5.18 -6.75
CA VAL A 90 7.78 4.09 -6.56
C VAL A 90 9.09 4.41 -7.26
N ASP A 91 9.07 4.73 -8.53
CA ASP A 91 10.26 5.04 -9.32
C ASP A 91 10.39 6.57 -9.52
N PHE A 92 9.27 7.29 -9.53
CA PHE A 92 9.20 8.76 -9.62
C PHE A 92 7.84 9.26 -9.12
N ASP A 93 7.73 10.57 -8.84
CA ASP A 93 6.45 11.21 -8.55
C ASP A 93 5.86 11.81 -9.83
N ALA A 94 4.73 11.27 -10.28
CA ALA A 94 4.02 11.78 -11.45
C ALA A 94 3.50 13.21 -11.21
N ILE A 95 3.62 14.04 -12.24
CA ILE A 95 3.04 15.38 -12.25
C ILE A 95 1.75 15.33 -13.06
N GLY A 96 0.61 15.58 -12.39
CA GLY A 96 -0.67 15.72 -13.05
C GLY A 96 -0.72 16.95 -13.97
N ASN A 97 -1.79 17.08 -14.73
CA ASN A 97 -1.98 18.21 -15.65
C ASN A 97 -1.84 19.55 -14.92
N THR A 98 -0.75 20.24 -15.20
CA THR A 98 -0.38 21.53 -14.60
C THR A 98 -0.24 22.56 -15.71
N TYR A 99 -0.60 23.82 -15.44
CA TYR A 99 -0.49 24.92 -16.40
C TYR A 99 0.47 25.97 -15.91
N ILE A 100 1.24 26.54 -16.84
CA ILE A 100 2.07 27.71 -16.62
C ILE A 100 1.75 28.80 -17.64
N THR A 101 2.11 30.02 -17.28
CA THR A 101 2.03 31.18 -18.19
C THR A 101 3.43 31.79 -18.29
N PHE A 102 4.00 31.73 -19.49
CA PHE A 102 5.21 32.49 -19.81
C PHE A 102 4.87 33.97 -19.92
N GLN A 103 5.58 34.80 -19.21
CA GLN A 103 5.46 36.24 -19.30
C GLN A 103 6.16 36.77 -20.57
N PRO A 104 5.78 37.96 -21.07
CA PRO A 104 6.46 38.60 -22.19
C PRO A 104 7.98 38.64 -21.96
N GLY A 105 8.75 38.15 -22.94
CA GLY A 105 10.21 38.05 -22.86
C GLY A 105 10.74 36.80 -22.18
N GLN A 106 9.92 36.04 -21.48
CA GLN A 106 10.34 34.82 -20.81
C GLN A 106 10.58 33.70 -21.84
N ARG A 107 11.74 33.03 -21.75
CA ARG A 107 12.19 32.00 -22.70
C ARG A 107 12.13 30.59 -22.17
N SER A 108 12.15 30.40 -20.85
CA SER A 108 12.19 29.08 -20.25
C SER A 108 11.45 29.02 -18.93
N TYR A 109 11.02 27.82 -18.59
CA TYR A 109 10.45 27.46 -17.28
C TYR A 109 10.94 26.06 -16.92
N SER A 110 11.50 25.89 -15.72
CA SER A 110 12.02 24.59 -15.26
C SER A 110 11.17 24.07 -14.11
N PHE A 111 10.99 22.75 -14.06
CA PHE A 111 10.35 22.04 -12.96
C PHE A 111 11.10 20.75 -12.64
N ASN A 112 10.93 20.25 -11.42
CA ASN A 112 11.58 19.04 -10.95
C ASN A 112 10.60 17.88 -10.91
N VAL A 113 11.05 16.73 -11.42
CA VAL A 113 10.42 15.43 -11.24
C VAL A 113 11.18 14.74 -10.12
N GLN A 114 10.49 14.39 -9.03
CA GLN A 114 11.10 13.61 -7.94
C GLN A 114 11.40 12.21 -8.46
N ILE A 115 12.65 11.80 -8.38
CA ILE A 115 13.11 10.43 -8.63
C ILE A 115 13.23 9.73 -7.28
N VAL A 116 12.76 8.50 -7.20
CA VAL A 116 12.72 7.74 -5.95
C VAL A 116 13.82 6.69 -6.00
N ASP A 117 14.81 6.88 -5.13
CA ASP A 117 15.86 5.88 -4.90
C ASP A 117 15.27 4.61 -4.31
N GLN A 118 15.43 3.51 -4.99
CA GLN A 118 14.94 2.19 -4.61
C GLN A 118 16.00 1.35 -3.93
N GLY A 119 17.26 1.71 -4.05
CA GLY A 119 18.40 0.97 -3.48
C GLY A 119 18.54 -0.44 -4.07
N ILE A 120 18.14 -0.64 -5.31
CA ILE A 120 18.20 -1.94 -6.01
C ILE A 120 18.81 -1.82 -7.39
N ASN A 121 19.54 -2.83 -7.80
CA ASN A 121 19.93 -2.98 -9.19
C ASN A 121 18.81 -3.68 -9.97
N ALA A 122 18.18 -2.99 -10.90
CA ALA A 122 17.05 -3.48 -11.67
C ALA A 122 17.11 -2.97 -13.13
N THR A 123 16.22 -3.49 -13.96
CA THR A 123 16.04 -2.98 -15.32
C THR A 123 15.54 -1.54 -15.28
N ALA A 124 16.13 -0.67 -16.09
CA ALA A 124 15.67 0.69 -16.26
C ALA A 124 14.17 0.77 -16.59
N VAL A 125 13.51 1.77 -16.03
CA VAL A 125 12.07 2.01 -16.24
C VAL A 125 11.84 3.38 -16.86
N HIS A 126 10.61 3.62 -17.37
CA HIS A 126 10.32 4.80 -18.16
C HIS A 126 9.10 5.57 -17.66
N ALA A 127 9.21 6.89 -17.74
CA ALA A 127 8.11 7.84 -17.61
C ALA A 127 8.05 8.73 -18.85
N LEU A 128 6.97 9.46 -19.05
CA LEU A 128 6.80 10.37 -20.17
C LEU A 128 6.51 11.78 -19.67
N ALA A 129 7.43 12.72 -19.94
CA ALA A 129 7.16 14.14 -19.85
C ALA A 129 6.41 14.60 -21.10
N TYR A 130 5.38 15.44 -20.95
CA TYR A 130 4.56 15.89 -22.07
C TYR A 130 4.07 17.33 -21.87
N LEU A 131 3.92 18.02 -23.02
CA LEU A 131 3.26 19.33 -23.10
C LEU A 131 1.91 19.17 -23.81
N TYR A 132 0.97 20.06 -23.48
CA TYR A 132 -0.35 20.10 -24.12
C TYR A 132 -0.95 21.51 -24.06
N GLY A 133 -1.85 21.82 -25.00
CA GLY A 133 -2.68 23.01 -24.95
C GLY A 133 -1.91 24.34 -24.98
N SER A 134 -0.83 24.42 -25.78
CA SER A 134 -0.09 25.69 -26.00
C SER A 134 -0.98 26.71 -26.73
N TRP A 135 -0.96 27.98 -26.25
CA TRP A 135 -1.71 29.08 -26.87
C TRP A 135 -1.13 30.43 -26.40
N PRO A 136 -0.89 31.42 -27.30
CA PRO A 136 -1.16 31.41 -28.76
C PRO A 136 -0.13 30.69 -29.60
N ASP A 137 1.01 30.26 -29.05
CA ASP A 137 2.04 29.56 -29.80
C ASP A 137 1.68 28.09 -30.09
N SER A 138 2.48 27.38 -30.85
CA SER A 138 2.30 25.97 -31.19
C SER A 138 3.25 25.09 -30.35
N LEU A 139 2.87 23.85 -30.12
CA LEU A 139 3.80 22.86 -29.60
C LEU A 139 4.89 22.53 -30.63
N GLY A 140 6.14 22.57 -30.20
CA GLY A 140 7.29 22.17 -31.00
C GLY A 140 7.44 20.63 -31.10
N PRO A 141 8.48 20.14 -31.79
CA PRO A 141 8.69 18.72 -32.02
C PRO A 141 8.87 17.93 -30.71
N ASP A 142 9.59 18.48 -29.74
CA ASP A 142 9.87 17.82 -28.46
C ASP A 142 8.82 18.19 -27.40
N HIS A 143 7.54 17.92 -27.72
CA HIS A 143 6.43 18.09 -26.78
C HIS A 143 6.12 16.80 -25.99
N ASN A 144 6.80 15.70 -26.29
CA ASN A 144 6.77 14.44 -25.59
C ASN A 144 8.19 13.89 -25.49
N SER A 145 8.71 13.74 -24.30
CA SER A 145 10.08 13.25 -24.06
C SER A 145 10.08 12.10 -23.08
N MET A 146 10.75 11.01 -23.46
CA MET A 146 10.90 9.84 -22.61
C MET A 146 11.90 10.14 -21.49
N ILE A 147 11.55 9.80 -20.27
CA ILE A 147 12.45 9.78 -19.12
C ILE A 147 12.85 8.33 -18.87
N THR A 148 14.12 8.00 -18.94
CA THR A 148 14.68 6.71 -18.55
C THR A 148 15.25 6.82 -17.15
N ILE A 149 14.79 6.02 -16.21
CA ILE A 149 15.27 5.96 -14.83
C ILE A 149 16.13 4.70 -14.71
N LEU A 150 17.40 4.88 -14.36
CA LEU A 150 18.38 3.81 -14.20
C LEU A 150 18.41 3.36 -12.74
N HIS A 151 18.26 2.07 -12.54
CA HIS A 151 18.42 1.40 -11.25
C HIS A 151 19.79 0.72 -11.26
N ASP A 152 20.83 1.46 -10.96
CA ASP A 152 22.23 1.07 -11.11
C ASP A 152 23.00 0.95 -9.79
N ASP A 153 22.29 0.80 -8.69
CA ASP A 153 22.91 0.51 -7.41
C ASP A 153 23.84 -0.71 -7.51
N PRO A 154 25.01 -0.67 -6.83
CA PRO A 154 25.90 -1.83 -6.80
C PRO A 154 25.11 -3.05 -6.32
N LEU A 155 25.23 -4.18 -7.04
CA LEU A 155 24.74 -5.46 -6.55
C LEU A 155 25.32 -5.65 -5.15
N GLN A 156 24.48 -5.54 -4.12
CA GLN A 156 24.88 -5.84 -2.75
C GLN A 156 25.39 -7.30 -2.74
N PRO A 157 26.63 -7.56 -2.29
CA PRO A 157 27.04 -8.94 -2.08
C PRO A 157 26.02 -9.59 -1.15
N ARG A 158 25.51 -10.77 -1.53
CA ARG A 158 24.79 -11.63 -0.60
C ARG A 158 25.74 -12.01 0.52
N ASP A 159 25.71 -11.31 1.62
CA ASP A 159 26.27 -11.78 2.87
C ASP A 159 25.28 -12.80 3.46
N ASP A 160 25.48 -14.06 3.08
CA ASP A 160 24.70 -15.20 3.60
C ASP A 160 25.04 -15.52 5.07
N ALA A 161 25.79 -14.66 5.72
CA ALA A 161 26.15 -14.82 7.12
C ALA A 161 25.76 -13.56 7.90
N ASN A 162 24.91 -13.71 8.91
CA ASN A 162 24.80 -12.75 10.00
C ASN A 162 26.04 -12.90 10.90
N PRO A 163 27.13 -12.11 10.74
CA PRO A 163 28.37 -12.34 11.48
C PRO A 163 28.31 -11.96 12.94
N LEU A 164 27.20 -11.42 13.45
CA LEU A 164 27.16 -10.79 14.77
C LEU A 164 26.15 -11.43 15.74
N GLY A 165 25.35 -12.43 15.33
CA GLY A 165 24.38 -13.08 16.24
C GLY A 165 23.36 -12.11 16.87
N VAL A 166 23.18 -10.92 16.28
CA VAL A 166 22.22 -9.92 16.74
C VAL A 166 20.89 -10.24 16.09
N PRO A 167 19.76 -10.32 16.84
CA PRO A 167 18.44 -10.35 16.26
C PRO A 167 18.26 -9.10 15.37
N GLY A 168 18.21 -9.30 14.09
CA GLY A 168 18.02 -8.27 13.07
C GLY A 168 17.53 -8.95 11.81
N PRO A 169 17.11 -8.19 10.76
CA PRO A 169 16.53 -8.80 9.59
C PRO A 169 17.46 -9.90 9.07
N TYR A 170 16.99 -11.13 9.13
CA TYR A 170 17.75 -12.29 8.68
C TYR A 170 17.98 -12.19 7.18
N TYR A 171 19.21 -12.43 6.76
CA TYR A 171 19.54 -12.60 5.35
C TYR A 171 19.03 -13.97 4.90
N GLY A 172 18.02 -13.98 4.06
CA GLY A 172 17.35 -15.17 3.60
C GLY A 172 15.94 -15.33 4.17
N ASN A 173 15.16 -16.19 3.53
CA ASN A 173 13.78 -16.45 3.99
C ASN A 173 13.79 -17.47 5.15
N PRO A 174 13.52 -17.05 6.40
CA PRO A 174 13.63 -17.92 7.58
C PRO A 174 12.52 -18.99 7.65
N ILE A 175 11.45 -18.81 6.85
CA ILE A 175 10.33 -19.75 6.81
C ILE A 175 10.32 -20.61 5.52
N ALA A 176 11.38 -20.53 4.71
CA ALA A 176 11.47 -21.34 3.50
C ALA A 176 11.47 -22.84 3.85
N GLY A 177 10.62 -23.61 3.18
CA GLY A 177 10.49 -25.04 3.44
C GLY A 177 9.76 -25.42 4.73
N THR A 178 9.26 -24.45 5.47
CA THR A 178 8.52 -24.71 6.71
C THR A 178 7.25 -25.49 6.44
N LYS A 179 7.06 -26.59 7.17
CA LYS A 179 5.80 -27.32 7.22
C LYS A 179 4.91 -26.68 8.27
N PHE A 180 3.82 -26.07 7.84
CA PHE A 180 2.86 -25.44 8.73
C PHE A 180 1.81 -26.39 9.26
N PHE A 181 1.41 -26.21 10.51
CA PHE A 181 0.32 -26.96 11.13
C PHE A 181 -1.03 -26.63 10.49
N ILE A 182 -1.78 -27.67 10.10
CA ILE A 182 -3.16 -27.55 9.58
C ILE A 182 -4.13 -27.96 10.68
N ASP A 183 -4.72 -26.99 11.36
CA ASP A 183 -5.63 -27.22 12.48
C ASP A 183 -6.92 -27.93 12.02
N PRO A 184 -7.15 -29.20 12.44
CA PRO A 184 -8.34 -29.96 12.06
C PRO A 184 -9.61 -29.44 12.73
N ASP A 185 -9.52 -28.51 13.67
CA ASP A 185 -10.63 -27.93 14.42
C ASP A 185 -10.98 -26.48 14.05
N THR A 186 -10.47 -26.00 12.92
CA THR A 186 -10.89 -24.71 12.37
C THR A 186 -12.39 -24.65 12.09
N GLY A 187 -12.93 -23.42 12.01
CA GLY A 187 -14.33 -23.21 11.59
C GLY A 187 -14.67 -23.84 10.23
N ALA A 188 -13.70 -23.86 9.30
CA ALA A 188 -13.83 -24.48 8.00
C ALA A 188 -13.92 -26.02 8.11
N ALA A 189 -13.03 -26.63 8.90
CA ALA A 189 -13.01 -28.06 9.11
C ALA A 189 -14.29 -28.55 9.82
N LYS A 190 -14.73 -27.84 10.87
CA LYS A 190 -16.00 -28.13 11.56
C LYS A 190 -17.21 -28.01 10.64
N ALA A 191 -17.27 -26.94 9.83
CA ALA A 191 -18.35 -26.76 8.86
C ALA A 191 -18.32 -27.81 7.74
N ARG A 192 -17.14 -28.19 7.24
CA ARG A 192 -16.98 -29.28 6.28
C ARG A 192 -17.60 -30.58 6.81
N ARG A 193 -17.25 -30.99 8.04
CA ARG A 193 -17.82 -32.20 8.69
C ARG A 193 -19.34 -32.07 8.83
N ARG A 194 -19.84 -30.92 9.30
CA ARG A 194 -21.28 -30.67 9.50
C ARG A 194 -22.08 -30.79 8.20
N TYR A 195 -21.55 -30.29 7.08
CA TYR A 195 -22.27 -30.27 5.81
C TYR A 195 -21.97 -31.47 4.90
N ALA A 196 -21.14 -32.42 5.31
CA ALA A 196 -20.72 -33.56 4.49
C ALA A 196 -21.89 -34.31 3.85
N ARG A 197 -22.95 -34.56 4.61
CA ARG A 197 -24.13 -35.30 4.13
C ARG A 197 -25.23 -34.36 3.59
N SER A 198 -25.54 -33.28 4.29
CA SER A 198 -26.69 -32.41 3.96
C SER A 198 -26.43 -31.43 2.81
N LYS A 199 -25.19 -31.03 2.59
CA LYS A 199 -24.74 -30.11 1.52
C LYS A 199 -23.37 -30.49 0.97
N PRO A 200 -23.24 -31.61 0.23
CA PRO A 200 -21.93 -32.13 -0.23
C PRO A 200 -21.13 -31.11 -1.05
N SER A 201 -21.79 -30.31 -1.89
CA SER A 201 -21.15 -29.25 -2.67
C SER A 201 -20.52 -28.15 -1.79
N TRP A 202 -21.15 -27.84 -0.64
CA TRP A 202 -20.55 -26.91 0.32
C TRP A 202 -19.35 -27.55 1.02
N ALA A 203 -19.47 -28.81 1.43
CA ALA A 203 -18.38 -29.55 2.05
C ALA A 203 -17.14 -29.62 1.16
N ALA A 204 -17.33 -29.82 -0.15
CA ALA A 204 -16.25 -29.81 -1.14
C ALA A 204 -15.56 -28.42 -1.24
N GLN A 205 -16.32 -27.34 -1.19
CA GLN A 205 -15.73 -26.00 -1.16
C GLN A 205 -15.00 -25.71 0.17
N LEU A 206 -15.59 -26.10 1.29
CA LEU A 206 -15.01 -25.91 2.62
C LEU A 206 -13.72 -26.74 2.81
N ALA A 207 -13.58 -27.86 2.10
CA ALA A 207 -12.36 -28.67 2.11
C ALA A 207 -11.11 -27.86 1.67
N LYS A 208 -11.27 -26.91 0.76
CA LYS A 208 -10.17 -26.03 0.31
C LYS A 208 -9.62 -25.15 1.43
N LEU A 209 -10.48 -24.68 2.31
CA LEU A 209 -10.07 -23.87 3.46
C LEU A 209 -9.58 -24.75 4.62
N ALA A 210 -10.20 -25.92 4.79
CA ALA A 210 -9.85 -26.83 5.87
C ALA A 210 -8.51 -27.54 5.66
N GLY A 211 -7.99 -27.55 4.42
CA GLY A 211 -6.70 -28.12 4.06
C GLY A 211 -5.54 -27.10 4.03
N GLU A 212 -5.81 -25.85 4.42
CA GLU A 212 -4.79 -24.81 4.44
C GLU A 212 -4.44 -24.40 5.87
N PRO A 213 -3.15 -24.12 6.13
CA PRO A 213 -2.73 -23.60 7.41
C PRO A 213 -3.29 -22.20 7.65
N GLY A 214 -3.64 -21.89 8.88
CA GLY A 214 -4.13 -20.57 9.31
C GLY A 214 -3.60 -20.19 10.67
N ALA A 215 -3.58 -18.90 10.98
CA ALA A 215 -3.12 -18.46 12.30
C ALA A 215 -4.19 -18.66 13.37
N HIS A 216 -3.82 -19.31 14.47
CA HIS A 216 -4.67 -19.32 15.66
C HIS A 216 -4.59 -17.97 16.37
N ARG A 217 -5.75 -17.37 16.70
CA ARG A 217 -5.83 -16.02 17.22
C ARG A 217 -6.16 -15.98 18.69
N PHE A 218 -5.31 -15.28 19.44
CA PHE A 218 -5.52 -15.01 20.85
C PHE A 218 -5.96 -13.56 21.07
N TYR A 219 -6.88 -13.36 22.02
CA TYR A 219 -7.43 -12.06 22.37
C TYR A 219 -7.27 -11.80 23.86
N MET A 220 -6.75 -10.65 24.25
CA MET A 220 -6.62 -10.24 25.65
C MET A 220 -7.97 -10.27 26.42
N TRP A 221 -9.07 -10.10 25.71
CA TRP A 221 -10.40 -9.92 26.29
C TRP A 221 -11.04 -11.22 26.80
N ASN A 222 -10.74 -12.35 26.20
CA ASN A 222 -11.44 -13.61 26.39
C ASN A 222 -10.70 -14.64 27.24
N MET A 223 -9.51 -14.31 27.72
CA MET A 223 -8.61 -15.33 28.27
C MET A 223 -8.37 -15.22 29.77
N GLY A 224 -8.72 -14.09 30.39
CA GLY A 224 -8.49 -13.88 31.83
C GLY A 224 -7.03 -14.15 32.22
N ASN A 225 -6.82 -14.93 33.29
CA ASN A 225 -5.48 -15.30 33.78
C ASN A 225 -4.98 -16.63 33.15
N HIS A 226 -5.68 -17.21 32.18
CA HIS A 226 -5.35 -18.52 31.62
C HIS A 226 -4.64 -18.46 30.26
N VAL A 227 -4.07 -17.32 29.90
CA VAL A 227 -3.44 -17.10 28.58
C VAL A 227 -2.32 -18.09 28.34
N GLU A 228 -1.38 -18.19 29.27
CA GLU A 228 -0.20 -19.06 29.21
C GLU A 228 -0.59 -20.52 28.93
N GLY A 229 -1.43 -21.09 29.81
CA GLY A 229 -1.88 -22.47 29.65
C GLY A 229 -2.68 -22.74 28.37
N ARG A 230 -3.42 -21.76 27.85
CA ARG A 230 -4.15 -21.93 26.58
C ARG A 230 -3.22 -21.89 25.36
N VAL A 231 -2.19 -21.07 25.41
CA VAL A 231 -1.18 -21.05 24.35
C VAL A 231 -0.39 -22.34 24.33
N ALA A 232 0.13 -22.76 25.50
CA ALA A 232 0.85 -24.02 25.66
C ALA A 232 0.03 -25.23 25.18
N HIS A 233 -1.22 -25.35 25.67
CA HIS A 233 -2.10 -26.43 25.28
C HIS A 233 -2.36 -26.49 23.75
N TYR A 234 -2.54 -25.33 23.09
CA TYR A 234 -2.74 -25.30 21.64
C TYR A 234 -1.48 -25.76 20.89
N LEU A 235 -0.30 -25.36 21.34
CA LEU A 235 0.97 -25.76 20.74
C LEU A 235 1.27 -27.24 20.97
N GLU A 236 1.04 -27.75 22.17
CA GLU A 236 1.11 -29.18 22.48
C GLU A 236 0.15 -30.01 21.61
N TYR A 237 -1.10 -29.55 21.49
CA TYR A 237 -2.09 -30.17 20.62
C TYR A 237 -1.61 -30.21 19.15
N SER A 238 -0.99 -29.15 18.67
CA SER A 238 -0.47 -29.12 17.31
C SER A 238 0.60 -30.19 17.05
N GLN A 239 1.52 -30.38 17.98
CA GLN A 239 2.59 -31.38 17.87
C GLN A 239 2.08 -32.83 18.05
N VAL A 240 1.04 -33.03 18.87
CA VAL A 240 0.38 -34.33 18.97
C VAL A 240 -0.40 -34.66 17.68
N SER A 241 -1.04 -33.66 17.10
CA SER A 241 -1.85 -33.84 15.87
C SER A 241 -0.99 -33.98 14.62
N GLU A 242 0.07 -33.19 14.52
CA GLU A 242 0.95 -33.14 13.35
C GLU A 242 2.40 -32.78 13.77
N PRO A 243 3.21 -33.79 14.18
CA PRO A 243 4.55 -33.56 14.70
C PRO A 243 5.48 -32.85 13.70
N GLY A 244 6.37 -32.00 14.22
CA GLY A 244 7.39 -31.29 13.45
C GLY A 244 6.85 -30.16 12.60
N THR A 245 5.63 -29.68 12.88
CA THR A 245 5.05 -28.53 12.20
C THR A 245 5.30 -27.23 12.98
N THR A 246 5.42 -26.13 12.26
CA THR A 246 5.46 -24.77 12.81
C THR A 246 4.04 -24.20 12.86
N VAL A 247 3.71 -23.56 13.98
CA VAL A 247 2.38 -23.01 14.21
C VAL A 247 2.37 -21.51 13.88
N MET A 248 1.33 -21.06 13.19
CA MET A 248 1.04 -19.65 13.01
C MET A 248 0.13 -19.15 14.14
N LEU A 249 0.58 -18.16 14.89
CA LEU A 249 -0.21 -17.48 15.91
C LEU A 249 -0.48 -16.03 15.53
N SER A 250 -1.54 -15.46 16.06
CA SER A 250 -1.84 -14.03 15.89
C SER A 250 -2.51 -13.44 17.13
N THR A 251 -2.36 -12.12 17.31
CA THR A 251 -3.11 -11.35 18.32
C THR A 251 -3.92 -10.23 17.67
N TYR A 252 -4.99 -9.82 18.36
CA TYR A 252 -5.84 -8.69 18.00
C TYR A 252 -6.43 -8.09 19.27
N SER A 253 -5.69 -7.23 19.94
CA SER A 253 -6.04 -6.71 21.27
C SER A 253 -5.88 -5.19 21.42
N LEU A 254 -5.22 -4.54 20.47
CA LEU A 254 -4.92 -3.10 20.52
C LEU A 254 -5.93 -2.23 19.78
N VAL A 255 -6.83 -2.80 19.00
CA VAL A 255 -7.80 -2.07 18.18
C VAL A 255 -9.23 -2.44 18.56
N HIS A 256 -10.10 -1.44 18.66
CA HIS A 256 -11.54 -1.59 18.86
C HIS A 256 -12.27 -0.82 17.76
N GLY A 257 -12.98 -1.53 16.88
CA GLY A 257 -13.63 -0.89 15.76
C GLY A 257 -12.66 -0.07 14.89
N ARG A 258 -13.19 0.87 14.11
CA ARG A 258 -12.41 1.58 13.10
C ARG A 258 -11.25 2.43 13.64
N CYS A 259 -11.48 3.17 14.72
CA CYS A 259 -10.49 4.08 15.33
C CYS A 259 -10.43 3.94 16.85
N GLY A 260 -11.07 2.92 17.42
CA GLY A 260 -10.96 2.61 18.82
C GLY A 260 -9.56 2.08 19.17
N THR A 261 -9.12 2.29 20.40
CA THR A 261 -7.78 1.93 20.80
C THR A 261 -7.69 1.61 22.27
N THR A 262 -6.78 0.70 22.60
CA THR A 262 -6.33 0.42 23.99
C THR A 262 -5.10 1.23 24.37
N ALA A 263 -4.73 2.25 23.59
CA ALA A 263 -3.59 3.12 23.86
C ALA A 263 -3.86 4.07 25.04
N THR A 264 -3.96 3.50 26.23
CA THR A 264 -4.00 4.19 27.53
C THR A 264 -2.99 3.54 28.47
N PRO A 265 -2.43 4.27 29.48
CA PRO A 265 -1.43 3.69 30.40
C PRO A 265 -1.91 2.44 31.14
N GLY A 266 -3.18 2.42 31.56
CA GLY A 266 -3.78 1.26 32.24
C GLY A 266 -3.91 0.03 31.34
N MET A 267 -4.34 0.24 30.10
CA MET A 267 -4.45 -0.82 29.10
C MET A 267 -3.09 -1.29 28.63
N ALA A 268 -2.07 -0.41 28.55
CA ALA A 268 -0.72 -0.81 28.24
C ALA A 268 -0.19 -1.85 29.23
N ARG A 269 -0.30 -1.58 30.55
CA ARG A 269 0.12 -2.55 31.58
C ARG A 269 -0.64 -3.88 31.50
N ARG A 270 -1.92 -3.86 31.13
CA ARG A 270 -2.70 -5.09 30.92
C ARG A 270 -2.22 -5.85 29.69
N TYR A 271 -1.90 -5.13 28.63
CA TYR A 271 -1.37 -5.70 27.40
C TYR A 271 0.00 -6.34 27.62
N ASP A 272 0.90 -5.67 28.35
CA ASP A 272 2.23 -6.20 28.67
C ASP A 272 2.13 -7.53 29.46
N ARG A 273 1.19 -7.63 30.40
CA ARG A 273 0.93 -8.90 31.11
C ARG A 273 0.41 -9.99 30.17
N PHE A 274 -0.50 -9.62 29.25
CA PHE A 274 -1.03 -10.54 28.26
C PHE A 274 0.08 -11.09 27.37
N ILE A 275 0.94 -10.24 26.82
CA ILE A 275 2.06 -10.64 25.95
C ILE A 275 3.06 -11.51 26.69
N ARG A 276 3.43 -11.17 27.93
CA ARG A 276 4.31 -12.03 28.74
C ARG A 276 3.72 -13.43 28.95
N SER A 277 2.42 -13.52 29.17
CA SER A 277 1.76 -14.82 29.32
C SER A 277 1.71 -15.59 28.01
N VAL A 278 1.55 -14.91 26.87
CA VAL A 278 1.66 -15.52 25.55
C VAL A 278 3.07 -16.06 25.32
N ALA A 279 4.10 -15.25 25.55
CA ALA A 279 5.49 -15.64 25.37
C ALA A 279 5.85 -16.87 26.24
N ARG A 280 5.47 -16.88 27.53
CA ARG A 280 5.69 -18.04 28.38
C ARG A 280 4.95 -19.29 27.92
N GLY A 281 3.73 -19.12 27.38
CA GLY A 281 2.96 -20.24 26.85
C GLY A 281 3.52 -20.81 25.54
N ILE A 282 4.27 -20.02 24.78
CA ILE A 282 4.97 -20.50 23.58
C ILE A 282 6.10 -21.46 23.99
N GLY A 283 6.87 -21.13 25.05
CA GLY A 283 7.99 -21.99 25.46
C GLY A 283 8.97 -22.20 24.32
N ASN A 284 9.37 -23.43 24.05
CA ASN A 284 10.36 -23.80 23.02
C ASN A 284 9.70 -24.21 21.68
N PHE A 285 8.46 -23.87 21.44
CA PHE A 285 7.79 -24.21 20.18
C PHE A 285 8.17 -23.24 19.06
N HIS A 286 8.35 -23.77 17.84
CA HIS A 286 8.55 -22.94 16.64
C HIS A 286 7.25 -22.26 16.24
N VAL A 287 7.23 -20.92 16.24
CA VAL A 287 6.05 -20.12 16.00
C VAL A 287 6.34 -18.97 15.04
N ILE A 288 5.45 -18.76 14.06
CA ILE A 288 5.37 -17.52 13.30
C ILE A 288 4.24 -16.69 13.92
N PHE A 289 4.59 -15.50 14.39
CA PHE A 289 3.72 -14.66 15.18
C PHE A 289 3.30 -13.39 14.44
N PHE A 290 2.03 -13.29 14.06
CA PHE A 290 1.43 -12.10 13.46
C PHE A 290 0.94 -11.18 14.56
N LEU A 291 1.75 -10.18 14.90
CA LEU A 291 1.56 -9.31 16.06
C LEU A 291 0.54 -8.21 15.76
N GLU A 292 -0.61 -8.27 16.45
CA GLU A 292 -1.62 -7.21 16.52
C GLU A 292 -2.12 -6.73 15.17
N LEU A 293 -2.93 -7.57 14.51
CA LEU A 293 -3.60 -7.21 13.27
C LEU A 293 -4.33 -5.86 13.40
N ASP A 294 -4.29 -5.05 12.36
CA ASP A 294 -4.86 -3.68 12.29
C ASP A 294 -4.21 -2.64 13.22
N SER A 295 -3.16 -2.98 13.94
CA SER A 295 -2.56 -2.06 14.91
C SER A 295 -1.93 -0.82 14.29
N LEU A 296 -1.25 -0.97 13.15
CA LEU A 296 -0.57 0.14 12.48
C LEU A 296 -1.36 0.69 11.30
N ILE A 297 -2.20 -0.10 10.63
CA ILE A 297 -3.09 0.42 9.59
C ILE A 297 -4.10 1.44 10.17
N THR A 298 -4.45 1.31 11.45
CA THR A 298 -5.32 2.25 12.18
C THR A 298 -4.56 3.37 12.90
N ALA A 299 -3.23 3.35 12.90
CA ALA A 299 -2.40 4.39 13.52
C ALA A 299 -2.71 5.83 13.04
N PRO A 300 -3.10 6.08 11.79
CA PRO A 300 -3.55 7.41 11.36
C PRO A 300 -4.71 8.01 12.17
N CYS A 301 -5.51 7.21 12.86
CA CYS A 301 -6.59 7.66 13.75
C CYS A 301 -6.09 8.17 15.11
N LEU A 302 -4.83 7.90 15.47
CA LEU A 302 -4.28 8.21 16.77
C LEU A 302 -3.64 9.60 16.80
N ASN A 303 -3.87 10.36 17.88
CA ASN A 303 -3.07 11.53 18.17
C ASN A 303 -1.67 11.12 18.69
N ARG A 304 -0.73 12.07 18.74
CA ARG A 304 0.68 11.78 19.14
C ARG A 304 0.82 11.03 20.48
N PRO A 305 0.15 11.41 21.57
CA PRO A 305 0.25 10.67 22.83
C PRO A 305 -0.23 9.22 22.73
N LYS A 306 -1.35 8.97 22.06
CA LYS A 306 -1.88 7.62 21.86
C LYS A 306 -1.00 6.78 20.94
N LEU A 307 -0.43 7.39 19.90
CA LEU A 307 0.53 6.71 19.03
C LEU A 307 1.78 6.30 19.80
N ALA A 308 2.34 7.18 20.64
CA ALA A 308 3.49 6.85 21.48
C ALA A 308 3.21 5.67 22.44
N ILE A 309 2.02 5.59 23.01
CA ILE A 309 1.62 4.43 23.83
C ILE A 309 1.50 3.16 22.95
N ARG A 310 0.93 3.26 21.76
CA ARG A 310 0.83 2.14 20.82
C ARG A 310 2.22 1.63 20.40
N ASP A 311 3.13 2.54 20.06
CA ASP A 311 4.51 2.21 19.71
C ASP A 311 5.23 1.50 20.87
N ALA A 312 5.05 1.99 22.11
CA ALA A 312 5.62 1.35 23.30
C ALA A 312 5.03 -0.05 23.54
N GLN A 313 3.72 -0.23 23.38
CA GLN A 313 3.07 -1.55 23.51
C GLN A 313 3.62 -2.54 22.47
N LEU A 314 3.75 -2.14 21.21
CA LEU A 314 4.26 -3.00 20.13
C LEU A 314 5.76 -3.33 20.33
N LYS A 315 6.58 -2.33 20.65
CA LYS A 315 8.00 -2.58 20.98
C LYS A 315 8.16 -3.58 22.12
N TYR A 316 7.40 -3.38 23.20
CA TYR A 316 7.41 -4.31 24.32
C TYR A 316 7.05 -5.74 23.87
N ALA A 317 6.02 -5.88 23.02
CA ALA A 317 5.58 -7.17 22.52
C ALA A 317 6.66 -7.83 21.63
N VAL A 318 7.28 -7.07 20.74
CA VAL A 318 8.41 -7.57 19.93
C VAL A 318 9.53 -8.07 20.83
N THR A 319 10.03 -7.24 21.75
CA THR A 319 11.12 -7.63 22.65
C THR A 319 10.78 -8.88 23.48
N ALA A 320 9.53 -8.98 23.98
CA ALA A 320 9.13 -10.11 24.81
C ALA A 320 8.95 -11.42 24.02
N LEU A 321 8.58 -11.36 22.76
CA LEU A 321 8.37 -12.53 21.90
C LEU A 321 9.68 -12.97 21.22
N GLU A 322 10.48 -12.04 20.70
CA GLU A 322 11.77 -12.31 20.05
C GLU A 322 12.89 -12.67 21.05
N ALA A 323 12.61 -12.61 22.37
CA ALA A 323 13.51 -13.15 23.37
C ALA A 323 13.68 -14.68 23.23
N ASP A 324 12.74 -15.35 22.59
CA ASP A 324 12.80 -16.77 22.22
C ASP A 324 13.24 -16.91 20.76
N PRO A 325 14.36 -17.56 20.45
CA PRO A 325 14.88 -17.72 19.08
C PRO A 325 13.98 -18.59 18.17
N HIS A 326 12.99 -19.28 18.72
CA HIS A 326 12.03 -20.07 17.97
C HIS A 326 10.79 -19.29 17.52
N VAL A 327 10.71 -18.01 17.88
CA VAL A 327 9.57 -17.13 17.56
C VAL A 327 10.00 -16.11 16.51
N LEU A 328 9.31 -16.10 15.38
CA LEU A 328 9.51 -15.10 14.31
C LEU A 328 8.33 -14.13 14.32
N VAL A 329 8.58 -12.88 14.71
CA VAL A 329 7.52 -11.85 14.84
C VAL A 329 7.43 -11.01 13.57
N TYR A 330 6.20 -10.89 13.05
CA TYR A 330 5.85 -9.96 11.99
C TYR A 330 4.82 -8.96 12.51
N LEU A 331 5.09 -7.64 12.33
CA LEU A 331 4.20 -6.55 12.73
C LEU A 331 3.18 -6.21 11.64
N ASP A 332 2.08 -5.55 12.00
CA ASP A 332 1.10 -5.05 11.04
C ASP A 332 1.71 -3.98 10.11
N GLY A 333 1.86 -4.30 8.84
CA GLY A 333 2.29 -3.39 7.77
C GLY A 333 1.12 -2.81 6.97
N GLY A 334 -0.12 -3.10 7.38
CA GLY A 334 -1.33 -2.58 6.75
C GLY A 334 -1.64 -3.17 5.39
N ALA A 335 -2.06 -2.31 4.47
CA ALA A 335 -2.38 -2.66 3.09
C ALA A 335 -2.16 -1.45 2.17
N ALA A 336 -1.86 -1.71 0.91
CA ALA A 336 -1.52 -0.70 -0.09
C ALA A 336 -2.63 0.34 -0.32
N ASP A 337 -3.89 -0.06 -0.17
CA ASP A 337 -5.07 0.80 -0.35
C ASP A 337 -5.43 1.65 0.88
N ALA A 338 -4.63 1.59 1.96
CA ALA A 338 -4.97 2.22 3.24
C ALA A 338 -3.96 3.28 3.71
N VAL A 339 -2.68 2.97 3.74
CA VAL A 339 -1.62 3.86 4.26
C VAL A 339 -0.42 3.83 3.32
N GLY A 340 0.01 4.97 2.81
CA GLY A 340 1.17 5.04 1.91
C GLY A 340 2.46 4.50 2.55
N ALA A 341 3.31 3.84 1.78
CA ALA A 341 4.47 3.08 2.22
C ALA A 341 5.46 3.91 3.08
N LYS A 342 5.74 5.15 2.70
CA LYS A 342 6.58 6.07 3.49
C LYS A 342 6.04 6.32 4.90
N ARG A 343 4.71 6.44 5.03
CA ARG A 343 4.06 6.65 6.33
C ARG A 343 4.04 5.36 7.14
N MET A 344 3.76 4.23 6.51
CA MET A 344 3.77 2.92 7.15
C MET A 344 5.18 2.54 7.64
N ALA A 345 6.22 2.76 6.86
CA ALA A 345 7.60 2.55 7.29
C ALA A 345 7.97 3.37 8.54
N ARG A 346 7.41 4.58 8.71
CA ARG A 346 7.59 5.37 9.95
C ARG A 346 6.87 4.74 11.14
N PHE A 347 5.65 4.24 10.96
CA PHE A 347 4.91 3.55 12.02
C PHE A 347 5.63 2.27 12.43
N LEU A 348 6.07 1.46 11.48
CA LEU A 348 6.83 0.23 11.74
C LEU A 348 8.14 0.50 12.51
N ARG A 349 8.89 1.57 12.16
CA ARG A 349 10.07 1.97 12.95
C ARG A 349 9.69 2.36 14.39
N GLY A 350 8.60 3.11 14.56
CA GLY A 350 8.05 3.45 15.87
C GLY A 350 7.69 2.23 16.70
N ALA A 351 7.16 1.20 16.05
CA ALA A 351 6.73 -0.06 16.66
C ALA A 351 7.84 -1.09 16.92
N GLY A 352 9.09 -0.83 16.51
CA GLY A 352 10.23 -1.72 16.81
C GLY A 352 10.47 -2.80 15.74
N VAL A 353 10.12 -2.56 14.47
CA VAL A 353 10.31 -3.55 13.38
C VAL A 353 11.76 -3.98 13.16
N ARG A 354 12.74 -3.20 13.61
CA ARG A 354 14.17 -3.56 13.53
C ARG A 354 14.57 -4.72 14.43
N GLU A 355 13.78 -4.97 15.45
CA GLU A 355 13.96 -6.04 16.44
C GLU A 355 13.07 -7.24 16.13
N ALA A 356 12.23 -7.16 15.10
CA ALA A 356 11.35 -8.21 14.62
C ALA A 356 11.88 -8.80 13.31
N GLN A 357 11.36 -9.96 12.90
CA GLN A 357 11.65 -10.55 11.60
C GLN A 357 11.21 -9.65 10.46
N GLY A 358 10.06 -8.99 10.61
CA GLY A 358 9.54 -8.13 9.58
C GLY A 358 8.12 -7.66 9.82
N PHE A 359 7.33 -7.59 8.75
CA PHE A 359 5.95 -7.15 8.81
C PHE A 359 5.03 -7.98 7.90
N PHE A 360 3.74 -7.93 8.16
CA PHE A 360 2.74 -8.60 7.33
C PHE A 360 1.76 -7.61 6.71
N LEU A 361 1.18 -7.99 5.57
CA LEU A 361 0.33 -7.13 4.76
C LEU A 361 -1.04 -7.76 4.49
N ASN A 362 -2.04 -6.91 4.20
CA ASN A 362 -3.35 -7.32 3.69
C ASN A 362 -4.15 -8.20 4.65
N SER A 363 -3.97 -8.04 5.96
CA SER A 363 -4.61 -8.91 6.97
C SER A 363 -6.14 -8.84 6.94
N THR A 364 -6.70 -7.66 6.77
CA THR A 364 -8.15 -7.39 6.79
C THR A 364 -8.65 -6.75 5.49
N HIS A 365 -7.77 -6.48 4.56
CA HIS A 365 -8.04 -5.93 3.25
C HIS A 365 -8.13 -7.01 2.16
N PHE A 366 -8.40 -6.61 0.93
CA PHE A 366 -8.63 -7.52 -0.20
C PHE A 366 -7.83 -7.11 -1.44
N ASP A 367 -6.76 -6.31 -1.25
CA ASP A 367 -6.01 -5.79 -2.39
C ASP A 367 -5.25 -6.92 -3.12
N TRP A 368 -4.93 -6.64 -4.37
CA TRP A 368 -4.29 -7.61 -5.25
C TRP A 368 -2.93 -8.06 -4.70
N THR A 369 -2.63 -9.33 -4.84
CA THR A 369 -1.34 -9.88 -4.38
C THR A 369 -0.15 -9.12 -4.98
N THR A 370 -0.21 -8.77 -6.27
CA THR A 370 0.86 -7.99 -6.91
C THR A 370 1.00 -6.59 -6.32
N THR A 371 -0.11 -5.90 -6.01
CA THR A 371 -0.09 -4.58 -5.38
C THR A 371 0.54 -4.65 -3.98
N GLU A 372 0.16 -5.66 -3.19
CA GLU A 372 0.72 -5.85 -1.84
C GLU A 372 2.21 -6.24 -1.86
N LEU A 373 2.65 -7.01 -2.85
CA LEU A 373 4.07 -7.33 -3.03
C LEU A 373 4.89 -6.07 -3.36
N HIS A 374 4.39 -5.20 -4.24
CA HIS A 374 5.02 -3.91 -4.54
C HIS A 374 5.09 -3.01 -3.31
N TYR A 375 3.97 -2.89 -2.60
CA TYR A 375 3.87 -2.10 -1.38
C TYR A 375 4.81 -2.62 -0.29
N GLY A 376 4.88 -3.94 -0.11
CA GLY A 376 5.80 -4.58 0.83
C GLY A 376 7.27 -4.31 0.50
N GLN A 377 7.63 -4.43 -0.76
CA GLN A 377 8.99 -4.14 -1.23
C GLN A 377 9.36 -2.66 -1.00
N GLU A 378 8.43 -1.73 -1.24
CA GLU A 378 8.67 -0.31 -0.99
C GLU A 378 8.89 -0.02 0.50
N ILE A 379 8.08 -0.62 1.38
CA ILE A 379 8.26 -0.51 2.84
C ILE A 379 9.60 -1.14 3.25
N SER A 380 9.90 -2.34 2.76
CA SER A 380 11.12 -3.09 3.05
C SER A 380 12.37 -2.27 2.77
N ARG A 381 12.47 -1.67 1.57
CA ARG A 381 13.60 -0.79 1.22
C ARG A 381 13.76 0.38 2.20
N ARG A 382 12.66 1.03 2.57
CA ARG A 382 12.68 2.15 3.54
C ARG A 382 13.08 1.71 4.95
N LEU A 383 13.04 0.42 5.22
CA LEU A 383 13.40 -0.19 6.51
C LEU A 383 14.79 -0.87 6.49
N GLY A 384 15.52 -0.80 5.37
CA GLY A 384 16.83 -1.43 5.23
C GLY A 384 16.76 -2.93 4.97
N GLY A 385 15.70 -3.40 4.27
CA GLY A 385 15.56 -4.79 3.87
C GLY A 385 14.69 -5.64 4.81
N ALA A 386 13.87 -5.04 5.67
CA ALA A 386 12.95 -5.81 6.52
C ALA A 386 12.06 -6.75 5.69
N HIS A 387 11.91 -7.99 6.15
CA HIS A 387 11.16 -9.02 5.45
C HIS A 387 9.64 -8.81 5.58
N PHE A 388 8.86 -9.44 4.70
CA PHE A 388 7.40 -9.33 4.79
C PHE A 388 6.64 -10.56 4.28
N ILE A 389 5.42 -10.70 4.79
CA ILE A 389 4.46 -11.75 4.41
C ILE A 389 3.18 -11.08 3.91
N VAL A 390 2.59 -11.62 2.84
CA VAL A 390 1.31 -11.14 2.30
C VAL A 390 0.19 -12.14 2.62
N ASN A 391 -0.93 -11.65 3.19
CA ASN A 391 -2.13 -12.47 3.33
C ASN A 391 -2.85 -12.62 2.01
N THR A 392 -3.04 -13.87 1.57
CA THR A 392 -3.72 -14.21 0.32
C THR A 392 -5.03 -14.96 0.52
N GLY A 393 -5.46 -15.16 1.75
CA GLY A 393 -6.66 -15.95 2.06
C GLY A 393 -7.99 -15.41 1.52
N SER A 394 -8.07 -14.14 1.08
CA SER A 394 -9.34 -13.55 0.65
C SER A 394 -9.22 -12.58 -0.52
N ASN A 395 -8.05 -12.47 -1.15
CA ASN A 395 -7.74 -11.40 -2.10
C ASN A 395 -7.67 -11.84 -3.58
N GLY A 396 -8.00 -13.09 -3.92
CA GLY A 396 -7.87 -13.62 -5.28
C GLY A 396 -8.64 -12.86 -6.37
N ARG A 397 -9.62 -12.04 -5.99
CA ARG A 397 -10.37 -11.17 -6.90
C ARG A 397 -10.13 -9.68 -6.66
N GLY A 398 -9.11 -9.33 -5.90
CA GLY A 398 -8.78 -7.96 -5.55
C GLY A 398 -9.86 -7.23 -4.74
N PRO A 399 -9.74 -5.92 -4.54
CA PRO A 399 -10.67 -5.12 -3.76
C PRO A 399 -12.02 -4.92 -4.47
N LEU A 400 -13.04 -4.51 -3.71
CA LEU A 400 -14.33 -4.14 -4.28
C LEU A 400 -14.18 -2.85 -5.10
N ARG A 401 -14.52 -2.91 -6.39
CA ARG A 401 -14.40 -1.75 -7.29
C ARG A 401 -15.34 -0.62 -6.84
N PRO A 402 -14.96 0.66 -7.01
CA PRO A 402 -15.79 1.80 -6.61
C PRO A 402 -17.23 1.74 -7.16
N ARG A 403 -17.40 1.32 -8.42
CA ARG A 403 -18.72 1.17 -9.07
C ARG A 403 -19.60 0.06 -8.51
N ASP A 404 -18.99 -0.92 -7.81
CA ASP A 404 -19.71 -2.06 -7.21
C ASP A 404 -20.06 -1.79 -5.74
N ARG A 405 -19.79 -0.60 -5.23
CA ARG A 405 -20.11 -0.14 -3.88
C ARG A 405 -21.55 0.38 -3.85
N VAL A 406 -22.38 -0.20 -3.01
CA VAL A 406 -23.81 0.16 -2.91
C VAL A 406 -24.03 1.31 -1.92
N HIS A 407 -23.17 1.42 -0.90
CA HIS A 407 -23.26 2.42 0.17
C HIS A 407 -21.87 3.01 0.45
N HIS A 408 -21.82 4.24 0.97
CA HIS A 408 -20.58 4.94 1.34
C HIS A 408 -20.05 4.53 2.73
N GLY A 409 -20.15 3.25 3.10
CA GLY A 409 -19.78 2.74 4.41
C GLY A 409 -18.58 1.80 4.41
N ASN A 410 -18.47 0.99 5.46
CA ASN A 410 -17.43 -0.01 5.66
C ASN A 410 -17.62 -1.29 4.80
N GLU A 411 -18.46 -1.24 3.78
CA GLU A 411 -18.80 -2.40 2.93
C GLU A 411 -17.60 -2.91 2.09
N VAL A 412 -16.60 -2.06 1.91
CA VAL A 412 -15.36 -2.41 1.21
C VAL A 412 -14.55 -3.42 2.02
N LEU A 413 -14.61 -3.33 3.33
CA LEU A 413 -13.89 -4.19 4.28
C LEU A 413 -14.81 -5.18 4.98
N CYS A 414 -16.03 -4.74 5.34
CA CYS A 414 -16.96 -5.57 6.08
C CYS A 414 -17.74 -6.52 5.15
N ASN A 415 -17.26 -7.74 5.04
CA ASN A 415 -17.87 -8.83 4.27
C ASN A 415 -18.17 -8.47 2.79
N PRO A 416 -17.23 -7.90 2.01
CA PRO A 416 -17.50 -7.52 0.63
C PRO A 416 -17.93 -8.74 -0.21
N PRO A 417 -18.95 -8.60 -1.08
CA PRO A 417 -19.42 -9.66 -1.93
C PRO A 417 -18.45 -9.99 -3.05
N GLY A 418 -18.53 -11.20 -3.60
CA GLY A 418 -17.79 -11.57 -4.81
C GLY A 418 -16.28 -11.67 -4.63
N ARG A 419 -15.75 -11.62 -3.39
CA ARG A 419 -14.32 -11.87 -3.16
C ARG A 419 -14.02 -13.35 -3.32
N GLY A 420 -12.73 -13.69 -3.48
CA GLY A 420 -12.27 -15.07 -3.68
C GLY A 420 -11.04 -15.38 -2.86
N LEU A 421 -10.81 -16.65 -2.58
CA LEU A 421 -9.51 -17.12 -2.10
C LEU A 421 -8.43 -16.75 -3.11
N GLY A 422 -7.26 -16.39 -2.65
CA GLY A 422 -6.07 -16.15 -3.46
C GLY A 422 -5.14 -17.34 -3.54
N PRO A 423 -3.86 -17.14 -3.85
CA PRO A 423 -2.85 -18.21 -3.89
C PRO A 423 -2.84 -19.00 -2.59
N LEU A 424 -2.57 -20.32 -2.70
CA LEU A 424 -2.33 -21.18 -1.54
C LEU A 424 -1.15 -20.68 -0.73
N SER A 425 -1.11 -21.09 0.53
CA SER A 425 0.01 -20.80 1.42
C SER A 425 1.31 -21.39 0.87
N VAL A 426 2.31 -20.54 0.70
CA VAL A 426 3.63 -20.90 0.17
C VAL A 426 4.71 -20.02 0.79
N SER A 427 5.81 -20.63 1.18
CA SER A 427 7.01 -19.95 1.70
C SER A 427 8.28 -20.31 0.93
N ASN A 428 8.24 -21.36 0.08
CA ASN A 428 9.35 -21.75 -0.76
C ASN A 428 9.44 -20.88 -2.02
N ASP A 429 10.65 -20.47 -2.37
CA ASP A 429 10.97 -19.82 -3.64
C ASP A 429 10.11 -18.60 -3.98
N ILE A 430 9.58 -17.91 -2.95
CA ILE A 430 8.73 -16.73 -3.13
C ILE A 430 9.46 -15.65 -3.91
N ALA A 431 10.73 -15.41 -3.60
CA ALA A 431 11.56 -14.46 -4.34
C ALA A 431 11.67 -14.81 -5.83
N GLN A 432 11.84 -16.09 -6.17
CA GLN A 432 11.92 -16.56 -7.56
C GLN A 432 10.56 -16.50 -8.27
N GLN A 433 9.48 -16.87 -7.56
CA GLN A 433 8.13 -16.87 -8.11
C GLN A 433 7.58 -15.45 -8.33
N THR A 434 8.00 -14.48 -7.53
CA THR A 434 7.41 -13.14 -7.48
C THR A 434 8.39 -12.02 -7.85
N ASN A 435 9.69 -12.29 -7.92
CA ASN A 435 10.79 -11.32 -8.04
C ASN A 435 10.90 -10.34 -6.85
N TYR A 436 10.37 -10.69 -5.67
CA TYR A 436 10.44 -9.88 -4.45
C TYR A 436 11.31 -10.57 -3.40
N GLN A 437 12.57 -10.14 -3.28
CA GLN A 437 13.61 -10.79 -2.49
C GLN A 437 13.28 -10.89 -0.99
N ASN A 438 12.59 -9.88 -0.43
CA ASN A 438 12.28 -9.81 1.00
C ASN A 438 10.87 -10.32 1.33
N ALA A 439 10.17 -10.93 0.36
CA ALA A 439 8.90 -11.59 0.61
C ALA A 439 9.14 -13.01 1.14
N ASP A 440 8.81 -13.26 2.40
CA ASP A 440 9.00 -14.58 3.03
C ASP A 440 7.89 -15.57 2.68
N GLY A 441 6.66 -15.07 2.45
CA GLY A 441 5.54 -15.96 2.18
C GLY A 441 4.29 -15.27 1.65
N LEU A 442 3.48 -16.07 0.96
CA LEU A 442 2.07 -15.81 0.72
C LEU A 442 1.30 -16.77 1.64
N LEU A 443 0.62 -16.29 2.67
CA LEU A 443 0.01 -17.16 3.69
C LEU A 443 -1.45 -16.76 3.97
N TRP A 444 -2.24 -17.71 4.52
CA TRP A 444 -3.65 -17.47 4.89
C TRP A 444 -3.82 -17.22 6.39
N PHE A 445 -3.03 -16.33 6.96
CA PHE A 445 -3.04 -16.08 8.42
C PHE A 445 -4.27 -15.32 8.95
N SER A 446 -5.10 -14.73 8.09
CA SER A 446 -6.32 -14.01 8.51
C SER A 446 -7.60 -14.86 8.51
N ASN A 447 -7.50 -16.17 8.44
CA ASN A 447 -8.61 -17.12 8.54
C ASN A 447 -9.78 -16.81 7.57
N PRO A 448 -9.67 -17.11 6.28
CA PRO A 448 -10.70 -16.82 5.30
C PRO A 448 -12.03 -17.48 5.69
N GLY A 449 -13.14 -16.76 5.51
CA GLY A 449 -14.47 -17.19 5.92
C GLY A 449 -14.91 -16.66 7.29
N GLY A 450 -14.06 -16.01 8.05
CA GLY A 450 -14.46 -15.22 9.22
C GLY A 450 -15.35 -14.03 8.82
N SER A 451 -16.34 -13.69 9.65
CA SER A 451 -17.17 -12.51 9.45
C SER A 451 -16.46 -11.23 9.89
N GLY A 452 -16.55 -10.18 9.08
CA GLY A 452 -16.15 -8.82 9.46
C GLY A 452 -17.16 -8.11 10.37
N GLY A 453 -18.30 -8.74 10.69
CA GLY A 453 -19.37 -8.19 11.53
C GLY A 453 -20.74 -8.23 10.89
N LYS A 454 -21.74 -7.74 11.60
CA LYS A 454 -23.17 -7.74 11.20
C LYS A 454 -23.52 -6.64 10.18
N CYS A 455 -22.64 -6.36 9.25
CA CYS A 455 -22.80 -5.31 8.24
C CYS A 455 -23.62 -5.73 7.01
N ARG A 456 -24.04 -7.01 6.94
CA ARG A 456 -24.87 -7.55 5.86
C ARG A 456 -25.92 -8.51 6.40
N PRO A 457 -27.06 -8.69 5.70
CA PRO A 457 -28.05 -9.68 6.09
C PRO A 457 -27.45 -11.07 6.25
N GLY A 458 -27.75 -11.74 7.38
CA GLY A 458 -27.27 -13.08 7.69
C GLY A 458 -25.81 -13.16 8.13
N ALA A 459 -25.06 -12.06 8.16
CA ALA A 459 -23.68 -12.05 8.66
C ALA A 459 -23.65 -12.21 10.19
N PRO A 460 -22.84 -13.14 10.73
CA PRO A 460 -22.67 -13.27 12.17
C PRO A 460 -21.79 -12.15 12.74
N ALA A 461 -21.58 -12.16 14.05
CA ALA A 461 -20.68 -11.22 14.72
C ALA A 461 -19.23 -11.32 14.18
N THR A 462 -18.45 -10.26 14.40
CA THR A 462 -17.04 -10.19 13.98
C THR A 462 -16.24 -11.39 14.50
N GLY A 463 -15.44 -11.98 13.64
CA GLY A 463 -14.58 -13.14 13.96
C GLY A 463 -15.28 -14.49 13.92
N VAL A 464 -16.63 -14.53 13.93
CA VAL A 464 -17.37 -15.80 13.85
C VAL A 464 -17.25 -16.37 12.44
N PHE A 465 -16.91 -17.65 12.32
CA PHE A 465 -16.85 -18.33 11.02
C PHE A 465 -18.22 -18.35 10.34
N TRP A 466 -18.25 -17.90 9.09
CA TRP A 466 -19.46 -17.81 8.28
C TRP A 466 -19.41 -18.77 7.07
N PRO A 467 -20.01 -19.97 7.17
CA PRO A 467 -19.91 -20.98 6.12
C PRO A 467 -20.34 -20.51 4.73
N ALA A 468 -21.40 -19.71 4.62
CA ALA A 468 -21.86 -19.19 3.33
C ALA A 468 -20.80 -18.27 2.67
N ARG A 469 -20.12 -17.42 3.47
CA ARG A 469 -19.02 -16.59 3.01
C ARG A 469 -17.83 -17.44 2.60
N ALA A 470 -17.44 -18.43 3.39
CA ALA A 470 -16.35 -19.34 3.09
C ALA A 470 -16.57 -20.09 1.76
N VAL A 471 -17.78 -20.60 1.54
CA VAL A 471 -18.17 -21.25 0.27
C VAL A 471 -18.13 -20.27 -0.89
N MET A 472 -18.56 -19.02 -0.71
CA MET A 472 -18.46 -17.98 -1.74
C MET A 472 -17.01 -17.68 -2.10
N LEU A 473 -16.12 -17.52 -1.11
CA LEU A 473 -14.70 -17.30 -1.33
C LEU A 473 -14.07 -18.48 -2.09
N ALA A 474 -14.37 -19.72 -1.69
CA ALA A 474 -13.84 -20.92 -2.32
C ALA A 474 -14.34 -21.13 -3.76
N ARG A 475 -15.58 -20.78 -4.07
CA ARG A 475 -16.10 -20.82 -5.46
C ARG A 475 -15.42 -19.78 -6.36
N ASN A 476 -15.00 -18.69 -5.79
CA ASN A 476 -14.32 -17.60 -6.48
C ASN A 476 -12.78 -17.69 -6.41
N TRP A 477 -12.25 -18.83 -6.08
CA TRP A 477 -10.81 -19.04 -5.89
C TRP A 477 -9.99 -18.74 -7.13
N VAL A 478 -8.89 -18.02 -6.95
CA VAL A 478 -7.88 -17.69 -7.98
C VAL A 478 -6.53 -18.11 -7.45
N ASN A 479 -6.11 -19.33 -7.77
CA ASN A 479 -4.88 -19.93 -7.25
C ASN A 479 -3.63 -19.55 -8.08
N HIS A 480 -3.41 -18.26 -8.21
CA HIS A 480 -2.17 -17.70 -8.78
C HIS A 480 -2.02 -16.26 -8.30
N VAL A 481 -0.81 -15.71 -8.38
CA VAL A 481 -0.54 -14.31 -8.08
C VAL A 481 -1.31 -13.44 -9.08
N ALA A 482 -2.33 -12.74 -8.58
CA ALA A 482 -3.23 -11.94 -9.37
C ALA A 482 -2.99 -10.45 -9.14
N GLY A 483 -3.22 -9.66 -10.18
CA GLY A 483 -3.13 -8.22 -10.18
C GLY A 483 -4.28 -7.57 -10.97
N PRO A 484 -4.30 -6.24 -11.05
CA PRO A 484 -5.21 -5.52 -11.93
C PRO A 484 -5.12 -5.99 -13.38
N ARG A 485 -6.22 -5.93 -14.13
CA ARG A 485 -6.32 -6.48 -15.50
C ARG A 485 -5.22 -6.03 -16.47
N TYR A 486 -4.70 -4.82 -16.31
CA TYR A 486 -3.57 -4.32 -17.11
C TYR A 486 -2.25 -5.10 -16.87
N ALA A 487 -2.01 -5.60 -15.66
CA ALA A 487 -0.85 -6.44 -15.35
C ALA A 487 -0.95 -7.85 -16.00
N LEU A 488 -2.18 -8.35 -16.19
CA LEU A 488 -2.43 -9.64 -16.84
C LEU A 488 -2.18 -9.61 -18.36
N GLN A 489 -2.40 -8.45 -19.02
CA GLN A 489 -2.11 -8.28 -20.46
C GLN A 489 -0.60 -8.29 -20.72
N ALA A 490 0.21 -7.69 -19.87
CA ALA A 490 1.68 -7.73 -19.99
C ALA A 490 2.24 -9.17 -19.88
N SER A 491 1.68 -10.00 -19.01
CA SER A 491 2.08 -11.39 -18.84
C SER A 491 1.63 -12.31 -20.01
N ALA A 492 0.52 -11.98 -20.67
CA ALA A 492 0.05 -12.68 -21.87
C ALA A 492 0.93 -12.35 -23.08
N PHE A 493 1.36 -11.07 -23.22
CA PHE A 493 2.29 -10.64 -24.27
C PHE A 493 3.68 -11.28 -24.12
N ALA A 494 4.19 -11.37 -22.89
CA ALA A 494 5.48 -12.00 -22.60
C ALA A 494 5.49 -13.53 -22.86
N ARG A 495 4.33 -14.20 -22.83
CA ARG A 495 4.22 -15.61 -23.22
C ARG A 495 4.13 -15.80 -24.75
N ALA A 496 3.47 -14.90 -25.45
CA ALA A 496 3.36 -14.94 -26.92
C ALA A 496 4.71 -14.72 -27.62
N THR A 497 5.62 -13.94 -27.01
CA THR A 497 6.98 -13.70 -27.55
C THR A 497 8.00 -14.77 -27.25
N ARG A 498 7.68 -15.82 -26.44
CA ARG A 498 8.57 -16.97 -26.17
C ARG A 498 8.30 -18.18 -27.06
N HIS A 499 7.32 -18.13 -27.93
CA HIS A 499 6.95 -19.21 -28.84
C HIS A 499 6.88 -18.75 -30.32
N GLY A 500 7.58 -17.62 -30.62
CA GLY A 500 7.78 -17.14 -31.99
C GLY A 500 9.25 -17.22 -32.39
#